data_f046f060e4dee41eeec07af5e030e5ad
#
_entry.id   f046f060e4dee41eeec07af5e030e5ad
#
_cell.length_a   1.000
_cell.length_b   1.000
_cell.length_c   1.000
_cell.angle_alpha   90.00
_cell.angle_beta   90.00
_cell.angle_gamma   90.00
#
_symmetry.space_group_name_H-M   'P 1'
#
loop_
_entity.id
_entity.type
_entity.pdbx_description
1 polymer ?
#
loop_
_entity_poly.entity_id
_entity_poly.type
_entity_poly.pdbx_seq_one_letter_code
_entity_poly.pdbx_strand_id
1 'polypeptide(L)'
;MAELTKAEEQLMQYLWKLGEGTVQEVMALMDGGKRPSRTTVSTIIRLLEEKGVVGHKPSEGRGYIYYPLLKKEEYSHKHLKDFLSRYFNNSFSSLVSFFVKENNLSMQELDEMLEEIKKGSKE
;
A
#
# COMPACT_ATOMS: atom_id res chain seq x y z
N MET A 1 -6.70 -7.29 -11.82
CA MET A 1 -6.52 -6.82 -10.45
C MET A 1 -7.57 -5.75 -10.14
N ALA A 2 -8.24 -5.91 -9.02
CA ALA A 2 -9.32 -4.99 -8.66
C ALA A 2 -8.77 -3.63 -8.20
N GLU A 3 -9.48 -2.58 -8.57
CA GLU A 3 -9.14 -1.26 -8.07
C GLU A 3 -9.68 -1.12 -6.65
N LEU A 4 -8.87 -0.52 -5.80
CA LEU A 4 -9.24 -0.30 -4.41
C LEU A 4 -9.71 1.14 -4.21
N THR A 5 -10.74 1.31 -3.40
CA THR A 5 -11.14 2.64 -2.95
C THR A 5 -10.09 3.14 -1.97
N LYS A 6 -10.16 4.42 -1.65
CA LYS A 6 -9.23 5.03 -0.71
C LYS A 6 -9.31 4.36 0.67
N ALA A 7 -10.52 4.07 1.13
CA ALA A 7 -10.72 3.41 2.42
C ALA A 7 -10.18 1.97 2.39
N GLU A 8 -10.39 1.27 1.28
CA GLU A 8 -9.88 -0.08 1.12
C GLU A 8 -8.37 -0.11 1.10
N GLU A 9 -7.76 0.83 0.38
CA GLU A 9 -6.30 0.93 0.33
C GLU A 9 -5.72 1.22 1.71
N GLN A 10 -6.35 2.12 2.45
CA GLN A 10 -5.93 2.44 3.81
C GLN A 10 -5.93 1.20 4.69
N LEU A 11 -6.98 0.39 4.58
CA LEU A 11 -7.08 -0.84 5.37
C LEU A 11 -6.01 -1.84 4.96
N MET A 12 -5.74 -1.95 3.65
CA MET A 12 -4.67 -2.83 3.18
C MET A 12 -3.32 -2.42 3.73
N GLN A 13 -3.07 -1.11 3.91
CA GLN A 13 -1.82 -0.65 4.50
C GLN A 13 -1.63 -1.23 5.90
N TYR A 14 -2.69 -1.28 6.70
CA TYR A 14 -2.62 -1.87 8.02
C TYR A 14 -2.38 -3.37 7.96
N LEU A 15 -3.07 -4.07 7.06
CA LEU A 15 -2.89 -5.50 6.92
C LEU A 15 -1.49 -5.86 6.43
N TRP A 16 -0.96 -5.09 5.49
CA TRP A 16 0.42 -5.31 5.04
C TRP A 16 1.41 -5.09 6.17
N LYS A 17 1.15 -4.10 7.01
CA LYS A 17 2.03 -3.81 8.14
C LYS A 17 1.98 -4.91 9.19
N LEU A 18 0.80 -5.47 9.45
CA LEU A 18 0.63 -6.56 10.41
C LEU A 18 1.06 -7.92 9.86
N GLY A 19 0.95 -8.09 8.55
CA GLY A 19 1.10 -9.40 7.94
C GLY A 19 -0.20 -10.17 7.96
N GLU A 20 -0.85 -10.22 9.10
CA GLU A 20 -2.19 -10.77 9.27
C GLU A 20 -2.73 -10.26 10.60
N GLY A 21 -4.05 -10.23 10.75
CA GLY A 21 -4.62 -9.77 12.00
C GLY A 21 -6.14 -9.82 12.04
N THR A 22 -6.65 -9.71 13.25
CA THR A 22 -8.09 -9.62 13.48
C THR A 22 -8.56 -8.18 13.22
N VAL A 23 -9.88 -8.00 13.12
CA VAL A 23 -10.45 -6.65 13.00
C VAL A 23 -9.97 -5.77 14.15
N GLN A 24 -9.94 -6.32 15.37
CA GLN A 24 -9.51 -5.57 16.54
C GLN A 24 -8.04 -5.13 16.43
N GLU A 25 -7.18 -6.02 15.94
CA GLU A 25 -5.77 -5.69 15.78
C GLU A 25 -5.56 -4.61 14.72
N VAL A 26 -6.33 -4.68 13.64
CA VAL A 26 -6.28 -3.65 12.61
C VAL A 26 -6.71 -2.30 13.19
N MET A 27 -7.81 -2.30 13.94
CA MET A 27 -8.32 -1.08 14.55
C MET A 27 -7.35 -0.48 15.55
N ALA A 28 -6.58 -1.32 16.23
CA ALA A 28 -5.59 -0.85 17.20
C ALA A 28 -4.47 -0.04 16.54
N LEU A 29 -4.25 -0.22 15.24
CA LEU A 29 -3.27 0.57 14.50
C LEU A 29 -3.81 1.93 14.06
N MET A 30 -5.12 2.10 14.08
CA MET A 30 -5.72 3.36 13.68
C MET A 30 -5.56 4.36 14.80
N ASP A 31 -4.90 5.46 14.49
CA ASP A 31 -4.64 6.50 15.49
C ASP A 31 -5.93 7.15 15.96
N GLY A 32 -5.87 7.72 17.14
CA GLY A 32 -7.01 8.40 17.75
C GLY A 32 -7.65 9.39 16.80
N GLY A 33 -8.59 10.14 17.26
CA GLY A 33 -9.36 11.02 16.41
C GLY A 33 -10.54 10.29 15.82
N LYS A 34 -10.77 10.44 14.54
CA LYS A 34 -11.96 9.90 13.90
C LYS A 34 -11.69 8.55 13.24
N ARG A 35 -11.51 7.52 14.02
CA ARG A 35 -11.40 6.20 13.41
C ARG A 35 -12.79 5.62 13.17
N PRO A 36 -12.94 4.80 12.12
CA PRO A 36 -14.25 4.20 11.80
C PRO A 36 -14.70 3.23 12.90
N SER A 37 -15.98 2.96 12.91
CA SER A 37 -16.54 1.98 13.83
C SER A 37 -16.09 0.57 13.44
N ARG A 38 -16.22 -0.36 14.39
CA ARG A 38 -15.91 -1.76 14.11
C ARG A 38 -16.76 -2.31 12.96
N THR A 39 -18.02 -1.92 12.90
CA THR A 39 -18.92 -2.34 11.83
C THR A 39 -18.41 -1.87 10.47
N THR A 40 -17.97 -0.62 10.40
CA THR A 40 -17.43 -0.05 9.16
C THR A 40 -16.17 -0.81 8.72
N VAL A 41 -15.25 -1.06 9.66
CA VAL A 41 -14.02 -1.78 9.35
C VAL A 41 -14.33 -3.19 8.85
N SER A 42 -15.26 -3.88 9.52
CA SER A 42 -15.66 -5.23 9.11
C SER A 42 -16.26 -5.24 7.71
N THR A 43 -17.05 -4.21 7.39
CA THR A 43 -17.64 -4.09 6.06
C THR A 43 -16.57 -3.90 4.99
N ILE A 44 -15.58 -3.04 5.26
CA ILE A 44 -14.50 -2.80 4.32
C ILE A 44 -13.69 -4.09 4.09
N ILE A 45 -13.39 -4.81 5.16
CA ILE A 45 -12.66 -6.08 5.05
C ILE A 45 -13.44 -7.08 4.19
N ARG A 46 -14.75 -7.14 4.39
CA ARG A 46 -15.59 -8.04 3.61
C ARG A 46 -15.57 -7.67 2.13
N LEU A 47 -15.60 -6.38 1.82
CA LEU A 47 -15.50 -5.92 0.45
C LEU A 47 -14.15 -6.29 -0.17
N LEU A 48 -13.09 -6.20 0.61
CA LEU A 48 -11.76 -6.62 0.14
C LEU A 48 -11.72 -8.12 -0.13
N GLU A 49 -12.39 -8.90 0.71
CA GLU A 49 -12.51 -10.34 0.48
C GLU A 49 -13.25 -10.64 -0.81
N GLU A 50 -14.34 -9.93 -1.06
CA GLU A 50 -15.12 -10.09 -2.28
C GLU A 50 -14.30 -9.77 -3.52
N LYS A 51 -13.38 -8.81 -3.40
CA LYS A 51 -12.47 -8.45 -4.50
C LYS A 51 -11.33 -9.45 -4.66
N GLY A 52 -11.21 -10.40 -3.74
CA GLY A 52 -10.17 -11.43 -3.82
C GLY A 52 -8.80 -10.99 -3.38
N VAL A 53 -8.69 -9.86 -2.68
CA VAL A 53 -7.40 -9.34 -2.24
C VAL A 53 -7.09 -9.62 -0.78
N VAL A 54 -8.08 -10.15 -0.04
CA VAL A 54 -7.91 -10.53 1.37
C VAL A 54 -8.55 -11.91 1.56
N GLY A 55 -7.90 -12.74 2.37
CA GLY A 55 -8.48 -14.01 2.80
C GLY A 55 -8.65 -14.02 4.31
N HIS A 56 -9.25 -15.08 4.83
CA HIS A 56 -9.41 -15.20 6.26
C HIS A 56 -9.26 -16.64 6.71
N LYS A 57 -8.95 -16.80 7.99
CA LYS A 57 -8.87 -18.11 8.64
C LYS A 57 -9.37 -17.97 10.07
N PRO A 58 -9.77 -19.08 10.72
CA PRO A 58 -10.25 -19.00 12.09
C PRO A 58 -9.17 -18.49 13.03
N SER A 59 -9.57 -17.72 14.04
CA SER A 59 -8.67 -17.33 15.12
C SER A 59 -8.88 -18.27 16.30
N GLU A 60 -8.00 -18.19 17.30
CA GLU A 60 -8.16 -18.98 18.50
C GLU A 60 -9.32 -18.49 19.35
N GLY A 61 -9.68 -17.22 19.21
CA GLY A 61 -10.81 -16.64 19.90
C GLY A 61 -12.00 -16.48 18.98
N ARG A 62 -12.73 -15.39 19.17
CA ARG A 62 -13.86 -15.06 18.30
C ARG A 62 -13.37 -14.35 17.06
N GLY A 63 -14.09 -14.56 15.95
CA GLY A 63 -13.82 -13.88 14.71
C GLY A 63 -12.75 -14.59 13.89
N TYR A 64 -12.13 -13.82 13.03
CA TYR A 64 -11.22 -14.37 12.04
C TYR A 64 -9.93 -13.57 11.99
N ILE A 65 -8.90 -14.23 11.52
CA ILE A 65 -7.64 -13.57 11.19
C ILE A 65 -7.67 -13.32 9.70
N TYR A 66 -7.49 -12.07 9.31
CA TYR A 66 -7.47 -11.67 7.91
C TYR A 66 -6.04 -11.49 7.45
N TYR A 67 -5.79 -11.86 6.20
CA TYR A 67 -4.45 -11.73 5.64
C TYR A 67 -4.52 -11.26 4.20
N PRO A 68 -3.51 -10.50 3.75
CA PRO A 68 -3.53 -10.02 2.37
C PRO A 68 -3.17 -11.12 1.39
N LEU A 69 -3.96 -11.24 0.32
CA LEU A 69 -3.67 -12.09 -0.81
C LEU A 69 -2.92 -11.31 -1.88
N LEU A 70 -3.16 -10.01 -1.92
CA LEU A 70 -2.47 -9.10 -2.83
C LEU A 70 -1.24 -8.56 -2.11
N LYS A 71 -0.08 -8.72 -2.71
CA LYS A 71 1.16 -8.24 -2.11
C LYS A 71 1.30 -6.74 -2.30
N LYS A 72 1.88 -6.07 -1.31
CA LYS A 72 2.10 -4.64 -1.36
C LYS A 72 2.94 -4.25 -2.58
N GLU A 73 3.96 -5.03 -2.88
CA GLU A 73 4.84 -4.79 -4.01
C GLU A 73 4.09 -4.86 -5.34
N GLU A 74 3.21 -5.83 -5.48
CA GLU A 74 2.40 -5.98 -6.68
C GLU A 74 1.46 -4.79 -6.88
N TYR A 75 0.81 -4.39 -5.81
CA TYR A 75 -0.12 -3.26 -5.86
C TYR A 75 0.61 -1.97 -6.17
N SER A 76 1.75 -1.75 -5.50
CA SER A 76 2.56 -0.55 -5.69
C SER A 76 3.07 -0.45 -7.13
N HIS A 77 3.52 -1.56 -7.67
CA HIS A 77 4.02 -1.61 -9.05
C HIS A 77 2.94 -1.21 -10.05
N LYS A 78 1.76 -1.80 -9.90
CA LYS A 78 0.65 -1.49 -10.79
C LYS A 78 0.22 -0.03 -10.66
N HIS A 79 0.12 0.43 -9.42
CA HIS A 79 -0.29 1.80 -9.14
C HIS A 79 0.69 2.81 -9.75
N LEU A 80 1.98 2.54 -9.62
CA LEU A 80 3.00 3.39 -10.20
C LEU A 80 2.94 3.40 -11.72
N LYS A 81 2.75 2.23 -12.34
CA LYS A 81 2.62 2.15 -13.80
C LYS A 81 1.43 2.97 -14.30
N ASP A 82 0.31 2.86 -13.62
CA ASP A 82 -0.88 3.64 -13.98
C ASP A 82 -0.60 5.14 -13.86
N PHE A 83 0.07 5.54 -12.80
CA PHE A 83 0.43 6.93 -12.55
C PHE A 83 1.35 7.46 -13.66
N LEU A 84 2.36 6.69 -14.01
CA LEU A 84 3.29 7.08 -15.09
C LEU A 84 2.57 7.23 -16.42
N SER A 85 1.64 6.32 -16.70
CA SER A 85 0.86 6.37 -17.93
C SER A 85 0.00 7.61 -18.01
N ARG A 86 -0.63 7.97 -16.90
CA ARG A 86 -1.56 9.11 -16.89
C ARG A 86 -0.87 10.46 -16.91
N TYR A 87 0.26 10.58 -16.22
CA TYR A 87 0.86 11.89 -15.99
C TYR A 87 2.21 12.11 -16.64
N PHE A 88 2.89 11.05 -17.04
CA PHE A 88 4.27 11.14 -17.55
C PHE A 88 4.52 10.34 -18.82
N ASN A 89 3.46 10.01 -19.56
CA ASN A 89 3.57 9.29 -20.84
C ASN A 89 4.43 8.02 -20.73
N ASN A 90 4.29 7.29 -19.63
CA ASN A 90 5.06 6.07 -19.36
C ASN A 90 6.57 6.31 -19.26
N SER A 91 6.99 7.56 -19.02
CA SER A 91 8.41 7.89 -18.94
C SER A 91 8.87 8.03 -17.50
N PHE A 92 9.63 7.07 -17.03
CA PHE A 92 10.22 7.13 -15.70
C PHE A 92 11.20 8.29 -15.59
N SER A 93 11.94 8.54 -16.69
CA SER A 93 12.87 9.68 -16.72
C SER A 93 12.16 11.01 -16.52
N SER A 94 10.98 11.16 -17.11
CA SER A 94 10.19 12.37 -16.92
C SER A 94 9.75 12.54 -15.47
N LEU A 95 9.35 11.45 -14.83
CA LEU A 95 8.98 11.48 -13.42
C LEU A 95 10.17 11.92 -12.55
N VAL A 96 11.33 11.33 -12.78
CA VAL A 96 12.54 11.66 -12.03
C VAL A 96 12.92 13.12 -12.24
N SER A 97 12.88 13.59 -13.50
CA SER A 97 13.18 14.99 -13.80
C SER A 97 12.25 15.95 -13.09
N PHE A 98 10.96 15.63 -13.09
CA PHE A 98 9.97 16.45 -12.40
C PHE A 98 10.28 16.51 -10.90
N PHE A 99 10.57 15.36 -10.30
CA PHE A 99 10.87 15.26 -8.88
C PHE A 99 12.12 16.07 -8.52
N VAL A 100 13.15 15.94 -9.33
CA VAL A 100 14.41 16.66 -9.11
C VAL A 100 14.19 18.19 -9.14
N LYS A 101 13.42 18.66 -10.13
CA LYS A 101 13.15 20.09 -10.26
C LYS A 101 12.28 20.62 -9.11
N GLU A 102 11.25 19.86 -8.75
CA GLU A 102 10.35 20.29 -7.68
C GLU A 102 11.03 20.39 -6.32
N ASN A 103 12.05 19.56 -6.09
CA ASN A 103 12.73 19.51 -4.81
C ASN A 103 14.10 20.17 -4.83
N ASN A 104 14.45 20.84 -5.92
CA ASN A 104 15.74 21.51 -6.07
C ASN A 104 16.92 20.62 -5.70
N LEU A 105 16.89 19.40 -6.17
CA LEU A 105 17.97 18.46 -5.88
C LEU A 105 19.22 18.80 -6.68
N SER A 106 20.38 18.71 -6.02
CA SER A 106 21.65 18.90 -6.69
C SER A 106 22.06 17.60 -7.40
N MET A 107 23.03 17.73 -8.29
CA MET A 107 23.57 16.54 -8.97
C MET A 107 24.18 15.58 -7.96
N GLN A 108 24.81 16.13 -6.91
CA GLN A 108 25.41 15.30 -5.88
C GLN A 108 24.37 14.49 -5.12
N GLU A 109 23.26 15.13 -4.76
CA GLU A 109 22.15 14.43 -4.09
C GLU A 109 21.57 13.34 -4.97
N LEU A 110 21.41 13.63 -6.25
CA LEU A 110 20.89 12.66 -7.20
C LEU A 110 21.84 11.46 -7.33
N ASP A 111 23.14 11.73 -7.41
CA ASP A 111 24.16 10.67 -7.50
C ASP A 111 24.13 9.78 -6.25
N GLU A 112 23.95 10.37 -5.08
CA GLU A 112 23.85 9.61 -3.83
C GLU A 112 22.62 8.70 -3.85
N MET A 113 21.50 9.19 -4.34
CA MET A 113 20.29 8.41 -4.47
C MET A 113 20.50 7.22 -5.42
N LEU A 114 21.17 7.46 -6.54
CA LEU A 114 21.45 6.40 -7.51
C LEU A 114 22.36 5.32 -6.90
N GLU A 115 23.32 5.72 -6.08
CA GLU A 115 24.19 4.75 -5.41
C GLU A 115 23.38 3.87 -4.43
N GLU A 116 22.45 4.47 -3.69
CA GLU A 116 21.60 3.72 -2.80
C GLU A 116 20.71 2.73 -3.56
N ILE A 117 20.18 3.15 -4.71
CA ILE A 117 19.35 2.28 -5.54
C ILE A 117 20.18 1.10 -6.04
N LYS A 118 21.41 1.34 -6.47
CA LYS A 118 22.30 0.28 -6.93
C LYS A 118 22.60 -0.73 -5.84
N LYS A 119 22.81 -0.25 -4.61
CA LYS A 119 23.05 -1.14 -3.48
C LYS A 119 21.82 -1.97 -3.14
N GLY A 120 20.66 -1.34 -3.18
CA GLY A 120 19.40 -2.02 -2.88
C GLY A 120 19.01 -3.06 -3.90
N SER A 121 19.45 -2.91 -5.15
CA SER A 121 19.11 -3.86 -6.20
C SER A 121 20.09 -5.02 -6.34
N LYS A 122 21.10 -5.07 -5.50
CA LYS A 122 22.00 -6.22 -5.46
C LYS A 122 21.35 -7.35 -4.70
N GLU A 123 20.99 -8.36 -5.39
CA GLU A 123 20.38 -9.55 -4.84
C GLU A 123 21.35 -10.70 -4.89
#